data_c7d8b3693d582f70f598f75e7dd3575e
#
_entry.id   c7d8b3693d582f70f598f75e7dd3575e
#
_cell.length_a   1.000
_cell.length_b   1.000
_cell.length_c   1.000
_cell.angle_alpha   90.00
_cell.angle_beta   90.00
_cell.angle_gamma   90.00
#
_symmetry.space_group_name_H-M   'P 1'
#
loop_
_entity.id
_entity.type
_entity.pdbx_description
1 polymer ?
#
loop_
_entity_poly.entity_id
_entity_poly.type
_entity_poly.pdbx_seq_one_letter_code
_entity_poly.pdbx_strand_id
1 'polypeptide(L)'
;MHWYAVRVTYSRELFFKDFLDAEGIESYIPMRYEYVVRKERRLRKLVPAVHNLVFVRSTRERMDEIKNRPGMNIPVRYIMDRETRRPIVIPDSQMRSFIAVSGTYDQAVLYL
;
A
#
# COMPACT_ATOMS: atom_id res chain seq x y z
N MET A 1 16.10 0.09 8.39
CA MET A 1 14.85 0.28 7.63
C MET A 1 13.70 -0.45 8.29
N HIS A 2 12.52 0.12 8.17
CA HIS A 2 11.31 -0.44 8.76
C HIS A 2 10.17 -0.39 7.76
N TRP A 3 9.19 -1.27 7.95
CA TRP A 3 7.93 -1.20 7.23
C TRP A 3 6.96 -0.31 8.01
N TYR A 4 6.49 0.73 7.34
CA TYR A 4 5.47 1.64 7.87
C TYR A 4 4.16 1.40 7.15
N ALA A 5 3.05 1.49 7.89
CA ALA A 5 1.73 1.53 7.30
C ALA A 5 1.33 3.00 7.15
N VAL A 6 0.98 3.40 5.93
CA VAL A 6 0.60 4.79 5.67
C VAL A 6 -0.77 4.84 5.01
N ARG A 7 -1.49 5.92 5.31
CA ARG A 7 -2.77 6.21 4.66
C ARG A 7 -2.55 7.26 3.58
N VAL A 8 -3.00 6.92 2.37
CA VAL A 8 -2.96 7.83 1.23
C VAL A 8 -4.39 8.14 0.83
N THR A 9 -4.79 9.41 0.91
CA THR A 9 -6.18 9.80 0.67
C THR A 9 -6.51 9.90 -0.82
N TYR A 10 -7.81 10.02 -1.13
CA TYR A 10 -8.34 10.22 -2.49
C TYR A 10 -8.06 9.06 -3.45
N SER A 11 -7.96 7.83 -2.96
CA SER A 11 -7.75 6.63 -3.79
C SER A 11 -6.51 6.73 -4.69
N ARG A 12 -5.43 7.30 -4.17
CA ARG A 12 -4.19 7.51 -4.93
C ARG A 12 -3.08 6.53 -4.55
N GLU A 13 -3.43 5.36 -4.04
CA GLU A 13 -2.45 4.36 -3.58
C GLU A 13 -1.50 3.96 -4.70
N LEU A 14 -2.04 3.66 -5.89
CA LEU A 14 -1.22 3.23 -7.02
C LEU A 14 -0.33 4.35 -7.54
N PHE A 15 -0.84 5.57 -7.55
CA PHE A 15 -0.05 6.73 -7.94
C PHE A 15 1.12 6.95 -6.98
N PHE A 16 0.87 6.81 -5.68
CA PHE A 16 1.92 6.92 -4.67
C PHE A 16 2.94 5.80 -4.79
N LYS A 17 2.50 4.58 -5.09
CA LYS A 17 3.39 3.44 -5.33
C LYS A 17 4.31 3.71 -6.51
N ASP A 18 3.79 4.24 -7.61
CA ASP A 18 4.60 4.60 -8.77
C ASP A 18 5.67 5.63 -8.43
N PHE A 19 5.32 6.61 -7.60
CA PHE A 19 6.27 7.60 -7.08
C PHE A 19 7.37 6.92 -6.26
N LEU A 20 7.01 6.01 -5.35
CA LEU A 20 7.97 5.29 -4.52
C LEU A 20 8.89 4.41 -5.37
N ASP A 21 8.35 3.74 -6.37
CA ASP A 21 9.14 2.91 -7.29
C ASP A 21 10.17 3.78 -8.02
N ALA A 22 9.80 4.97 -8.46
CA ALA A 22 10.71 5.90 -9.13
C ALA A 22 11.82 6.39 -8.19
N GLU A 23 11.54 6.46 -6.89
CA GLU A 23 12.52 6.85 -5.86
C GLU A 23 13.34 5.67 -5.35
N GLY A 24 13.11 4.47 -5.86
CA GLY A 24 13.81 3.25 -5.43
C GLY A 24 13.40 2.77 -4.05
N ILE A 25 12.20 3.10 -3.60
CA ILE A 25 11.69 2.74 -2.27
C ILE A 25 10.73 1.56 -2.41
N GLU A 26 10.99 0.49 -1.64
CA GLU A 26 10.14 -0.70 -1.64
C GLU A 26 8.79 -0.40 -0.99
N SER A 27 7.72 -0.82 -1.65
CA SER A 27 6.37 -0.64 -1.14
C SER A 27 5.50 -1.85 -1.49
N TYR A 28 4.38 -1.99 -0.78
CA TYR A 28 3.42 -3.06 -1.03
C TYR A 28 2.01 -2.55 -0.80
N ILE A 29 1.13 -2.85 -1.77
CA ILE A 29 -0.30 -2.57 -1.66
C ILE A 29 -1.02 -3.91 -1.80
N PRO A 30 -1.75 -4.38 -0.76
CA PRO A 30 -2.57 -5.58 -0.90
C PRO A 30 -3.64 -5.32 -1.95
N MET A 31 -3.75 -6.22 -2.92
CA MET A 31 -4.66 -6.08 -4.05
C MET A 31 -5.68 -7.21 -4.04
N ARG A 32 -6.84 -6.97 -4.63
CA ARG A 32 -7.86 -7.99 -4.85
C ARG A 32 -8.50 -7.78 -6.21
N TYR A 33 -9.14 -8.81 -6.72
CA TYR A 33 -9.92 -8.68 -7.94
C TYR A 33 -11.35 -8.28 -7.61
N GLU A 34 -11.88 -7.37 -8.42
CA GLU A 34 -13.26 -6.92 -8.37
C GLU A 34 -13.92 -7.19 -9.73
N TYR A 35 -15.14 -7.66 -9.71
CA TYR A 35 -15.89 -7.88 -10.93
C TYR A 35 -16.64 -6.61 -11.30
N VAL A 36 -16.50 -6.19 -12.56
CA VAL A 36 -17.18 -5.04 -13.12
C VAL A 36 -17.95 -5.51 -14.34
N VAL A 37 -19.23 -5.12 -14.44
CA VAL A 37 -20.06 -5.43 -15.60
C VAL A 37 -20.03 -4.24 -16.54
N ARG A 38 -19.50 -4.44 -17.75
CA ARG A 38 -19.52 -3.44 -18.82
C ARG A 38 -20.00 -4.09 -20.10
N LYS A 39 -21.00 -3.49 -20.76
CA LYS A 39 -21.56 -3.98 -22.03
C LYS A 39 -21.94 -5.46 -21.95
N GLU A 40 -22.60 -5.86 -20.87
CA GLU A 40 -23.02 -7.23 -20.59
C GLU A 40 -21.89 -8.23 -20.42
N ARG A 41 -20.64 -7.76 -20.29
CA ARG A 41 -19.48 -8.60 -20.03
C ARG A 41 -19.00 -8.45 -18.60
N ARG A 42 -18.65 -9.58 -18.00
CA ARG A 42 -18.01 -9.62 -16.69
C ARG A 42 -16.52 -9.46 -16.85
N LEU A 43 -15.97 -8.33 -16.37
CA LEU A 43 -14.55 -8.07 -16.40
C LEU A 43 -14.00 -8.09 -14.98
N ARG A 44 -12.78 -8.61 -14.82
CA ARG A 44 -12.06 -8.55 -13.55
C ARG A 44 -11.12 -7.34 -13.57
N LYS A 45 -11.14 -6.60 -12.48
CA LYS A 45 -10.25 -5.45 -12.29
C LYS A 45 -9.47 -5.63 -11.01
N LEU A 46 -8.17 -5.39 -11.06
CA LEU A 46 -7.31 -5.44 -9.89
C LEU A 46 -7.40 -4.10 -9.15
N VAL A 47 -7.79 -4.15 -7.89
CA VAL A 47 -7.98 -2.96 -7.06
C VAL A 47 -7.35 -3.16 -5.68
N PRO A 48 -7.00 -2.08 -4.96
CA PRO A 48 -6.52 -2.21 -3.58
C PRO A 48 -7.54 -2.94 -2.70
N ALA A 49 -7.07 -3.95 -1.96
CA ALA A 49 -7.93 -4.74 -1.06
C ALA A 49 -8.41 -3.93 0.14
N VAL A 50 -7.54 -3.03 0.62
CA VAL A 50 -7.85 -2.10 1.71
C VAL A 50 -7.71 -0.69 1.18
N HIS A 51 -8.77 0.09 1.28
CA HIS A 51 -8.80 1.43 0.72
C HIS A 51 -7.81 2.35 1.44
N ASN A 52 -7.03 3.11 0.66
CA ASN A 52 -6.09 4.12 1.14
C ASN A 52 -4.89 3.58 1.95
N LEU A 53 -4.60 2.28 1.88
CA LEU A 53 -3.50 1.68 2.65
C LEU A 53 -2.31 1.33 1.75
N VAL A 54 -1.12 1.81 2.13
CA VAL A 54 0.14 1.46 1.48
C VAL A 54 1.16 1.11 2.55
N PHE A 55 1.89 0.00 2.35
CA PHE A 55 3.03 -0.35 3.19
C PHE A 55 4.30 0.11 2.51
N VAL A 56 5.18 0.77 3.26
CA VAL A 56 6.43 1.35 2.73
C VAL A 56 7.61 0.91 3.59
N ARG A 57 8.66 0.37 2.97
CA ARG A 57 9.88 -0.02 3.66
C ARG A 57 10.93 1.08 3.48
N SER A 58 11.20 1.82 4.55
CA SER A 58 12.13 2.96 4.48
C SER A 58 12.60 3.33 5.88
N THR A 59 13.40 4.40 5.97
CA THR A 59 13.76 5.02 7.24
C THR A 59 12.75 6.09 7.61
N ARG A 60 12.66 6.43 8.90
CA ARG A 60 11.79 7.50 9.38
C ARG A 60 12.13 8.84 8.74
N GLU A 61 13.43 9.14 8.61
CA GLU A 61 13.90 10.37 8.01
C GLU A 61 13.46 10.49 6.55
N ARG A 62 13.61 9.40 5.80
CA ARG A 62 13.22 9.37 4.39
C ARG A 62 11.71 9.55 4.23
N MET A 63 10.93 8.89 5.09
CA MET A 63 9.47 9.01 5.08
C MET A 63 9.03 10.44 5.43
N ASP A 64 9.65 11.06 6.43
CA ASP A 64 9.32 12.42 6.80
C ASP A 64 9.69 13.41 5.69
N GLU A 65 10.81 13.19 4.99
CA GLU A 65 11.21 13.99 3.84
C GLU A 65 10.16 13.91 2.72
N ILE A 66 9.69 12.70 2.41
CA ILE A 66 8.68 12.50 1.38
C ILE A 66 7.36 13.16 1.75
N LYS A 67 6.92 12.99 2.99
CA LYS A 67 5.65 13.59 3.47
C LYS A 67 5.67 15.10 3.38
N ASN A 68 6.82 15.72 3.63
CA ASN A 68 6.96 17.17 3.70
C ASN A 68 7.57 17.78 2.44
N ARG A 69 7.77 16.99 1.40
CA ARG A 69 8.38 17.48 0.15
C ARG A 69 7.49 18.53 -0.51
N PRO A 70 8.04 19.70 -0.86
CA PRO A 70 7.27 20.70 -1.61
C PRO A 70 6.77 20.14 -2.93
N GLY A 71 5.53 20.45 -3.27
CA GLY A 71 4.91 19.93 -4.50
C GLY A 71 4.30 18.55 -4.38
N MET A 72 4.41 17.91 -3.21
CA MET A 72 3.73 16.64 -2.98
C MET A 72 2.22 16.90 -2.85
N ASN A 73 1.46 16.52 -3.87
CA ASN A 73 0.01 16.75 -3.92
C ASN A 73 -0.80 15.62 -3.33
N ILE A 74 -0.15 14.59 -2.82
CA ILE A 74 -0.81 13.41 -2.25
C ILE A 74 -0.68 13.50 -0.73
N PRO A 75 -1.80 13.65 0.01
CA PRO A 75 -1.73 13.61 1.47
C PRO A 75 -1.36 12.20 1.95
N VAL A 76 -0.25 12.11 2.66
CA VAL A 76 0.29 10.85 3.19
C VAL A 76 0.39 10.98 4.70
N ARG A 77 -0.19 10.04 5.44
CA ARG A 77 -0.17 10.03 6.90
C ARG A 77 0.22 8.66 7.41
N TYR A 78 1.05 8.63 8.46
CA TYR A 78 1.32 7.38 9.17
C TYR A 78 0.05 6.87 9.84
N ILE A 79 -0.13 5.54 9.83
CA ILE A 79 -1.10 4.91 10.71
C ILE A 79 -0.42 4.77 12.07
N MET A 80 -1.04 5.33 13.09
CA MET A 80 -0.47 5.46 14.43
C MET A 80 -0.93 4.31 15.33
N ASP A 81 -0.02 3.85 16.18
CA ASP A 81 -0.34 2.95 17.27
C ASP A 81 -1.03 3.74 18.37
N ARG A 82 -2.19 3.27 18.84
CA ARG A 82 -2.98 3.97 19.85
C ARG A 82 -2.32 3.99 21.23
N GLU A 83 -1.56 2.95 21.56
CA GLU A 83 -0.91 2.83 22.86
C GLU A 83 0.36 3.67 22.94
N THR A 84 1.23 3.55 21.94
CA THR A 84 2.52 4.23 21.95
C THR A 84 2.47 5.64 21.38
N ARG A 85 1.42 5.96 20.61
CA ARG A 85 1.26 7.21 19.86
C ARG A 85 2.40 7.45 18.88
N ARG A 86 2.98 6.37 18.37
CA ARG A 86 4.03 6.40 17.35
C ARG A 86 3.54 5.70 16.09
N PRO A 87 4.17 5.97 14.94
CA PRO A 87 3.83 5.23 13.73
C PRO A 87 3.94 3.73 13.92
N ILE A 88 2.99 2.98 13.39
CA ILE A 88 3.04 1.52 13.42
C ILE A 88 4.21 1.06 12.56
N VAL A 89 5.05 0.20 13.14
CA VAL A 89 6.17 -0.45 12.46
C VAL A 89 5.90 -1.95 12.42
N ILE A 90 5.94 -2.53 11.23
CA ILE A 90 5.70 -3.94 11.04
C ILE A 90 7.04 -4.64 10.83
N PRO A 91 7.37 -5.70 11.63
CA PRO A 91 8.62 -6.44 11.43
C PRO A 91 8.70 -7.07 10.04
N ASP A 92 9.92 -7.13 9.48
CA ASP A 92 10.17 -7.69 8.15
C ASP A 92 9.58 -9.10 7.99
N SER A 93 9.73 -9.95 9.01
CA SER A 93 9.22 -11.33 8.96
C SER A 93 7.70 -11.36 8.82
N GLN A 94 7.00 -10.47 9.52
CA GLN A 94 5.54 -10.39 9.42
C GLN A 94 5.11 -9.87 8.06
N MET A 95 5.81 -8.86 7.52
CA MET A 95 5.50 -8.35 6.18
C MET A 95 5.73 -9.40 5.10
N ARG A 96 6.82 -10.16 5.18
CA ARG A 96 7.08 -11.23 4.20
C ARG A 96 6.00 -12.28 4.23
N SER A 97 5.56 -12.69 5.41
CA SER A 97 4.46 -13.64 5.56
C SER A 97 3.16 -13.09 4.99
N PHE A 98 2.87 -11.84 5.29
CA PHE A 98 1.66 -11.17 4.79
C PHE A 98 1.66 -11.06 3.27
N ILE A 99 2.78 -10.64 2.67
CA ILE A 99 2.93 -10.52 1.23
C ILE A 99 2.75 -11.89 0.56
N ALA A 100 3.36 -12.93 1.12
CA ALA A 100 3.25 -14.29 0.58
C ALA A 100 1.80 -14.78 0.62
N VAL A 101 1.09 -14.57 1.72
CA VAL A 101 -0.30 -15.01 1.88
C VAL A 101 -1.23 -14.22 0.95
N SER A 102 -1.11 -12.90 0.91
CA SER A 102 -1.98 -12.08 0.08
C SER A 102 -1.73 -12.30 -1.41
N GLY A 103 -0.47 -12.51 -1.81
CA GLY A 103 -0.14 -12.85 -3.20
C GLY A 103 -0.70 -14.21 -3.60
N THR A 104 -0.64 -15.20 -2.72
CA THR A 104 -1.22 -16.53 -2.97
C THR A 104 -2.74 -16.47 -3.09
N TYR A 105 -3.38 -15.68 -2.25
CA TYR A 105 -4.82 -15.48 -2.30
C TYR A 105 -5.26 -14.88 -3.63
N ASP A 106 -4.54 -13.87 -4.12
CA ASP A 106 -4.81 -13.25 -5.40
C ASP A 106 -4.70 -14.25 -6.55
N GLN A 107 -3.69 -15.12 -6.51
CA GLN A 107 -3.53 -16.19 -7.51
C GLN A 107 -4.66 -17.21 -7.43
N ALA A 108 -5.11 -17.56 -6.23
CA ALA A 108 -6.24 -18.48 -6.06
C ALA A 108 -7.52 -17.93 -6.66
N VAL A 109 -7.76 -16.62 -6.52
CA VAL A 109 -8.94 -15.94 -7.11
C VAL A 109 -8.89 -15.97 -8.64
N LEU A 110 -7.69 -15.97 -9.24
CA LEU A 110 -7.52 -16.06 -10.69
C LEU A 110 -8.04 -17.37 -11.28
N TYR A 111 -7.99 -18.45 -10.52
CA TYR A 111 -8.36 -19.79 -11.00
C TYR A 111 -9.77 -20.21 -10.60
N LEU A 112 -10.48 -19.38 -9.90
CA LEU A 112 -11.87 -19.60 -9.53
C LEU A 112 -12.82 -18.97 -10.54
#